data_2d919a2dc5e3fd2ef949f1551b913b11
#
_entry.id   2d919a2dc5e3fd2ef949f1551b913b11
#
_cell.length_a   1.000
_cell.length_b   1.000
_cell.length_c   1.000
_cell.angle_alpha   90.00
_cell.angle_beta   90.00
_cell.angle_gamma   90.00
#
_symmetry.space_group_name_H-M   'P 1'
#
loop_
_entity.id
_entity.type
_entity.pdbx_description
1 polymer ?
#
loop_
_entity_poly.entity_id
_entity_poly.type
_entity_poly.pdbx_seq_one_letter_code
_entity_poly.pdbx_strand_id
1 'polypeptide(L)'
;WKSYTSQDFINISDQVSRALLSLGIKANDKIAIIVPVNQPKWHFLDIGILQIGAQNVPLYATLSEKDYQYVLNHSDSKYCFIAGDDIFEKVKAVQSKTQLKEVFRLDEDSKIGWNSFLELGRDDSFQVRVEELKKSVSPKDIATIIYTSGTTGTPKGVMLSHENIVQNIKVTADRLDIEGSGKRTISYLPVSHVFERVSGYYSQMMGFSTYFAESIE
;
A
#
# COMPACT_ATOMS: atom_id res chain seq x y z
N TRP A 1 2.84 -3.53 22.42
CA TRP A 1 2.58 -2.53 21.38
C TRP A 1 3.88 -1.96 20.84
N LYS A 2 4.03 -1.89 19.52
CA LYS A 2 5.10 -1.14 18.86
C LYS A 2 4.50 0.16 18.35
N SER A 3 5.11 1.30 18.71
CA SER A 3 4.66 2.62 18.28
C SER A 3 5.63 3.21 17.26
N TYR A 4 5.11 4.02 16.37
CA TYR A 4 5.86 4.79 15.39
C TYR A 4 5.43 6.26 15.47
N THR A 5 6.39 7.16 15.46
CA THR A 5 6.15 8.59 15.37
C THR A 5 5.88 9.01 13.93
N SER A 6 5.38 10.24 13.73
CA SER A 6 5.26 10.81 12.38
C SER A 6 6.61 10.87 11.65
N GLN A 7 7.71 11.10 12.39
CA GLN A 7 9.05 11.11 11.80
C GLN A 7 9.48 9.71 11.37
N ASP A 8 9.19 8.67 12.18
CA ASP A 8 9.44 7.27 11.80
C ASP A 8 8.64 6.91 10.54
N PHE A 9 7.38 7.37 10.46
CA PHE A 9 6.54 7.14 9.30
C PHE A 9 7.17 7.71 8.01
N ILE A 10 7.62 8.96 8.05
CA ILE A 10 8.30 9.61 6.91
C ILE A 10 9.57 8.85 6.55
N ASN A 11 10.44 8.61 7.53
CA ASN A 11 11.74 7.96 7.31
C ASN A 11 11.60 6.56 6.70
N ILE A 12 10.66 5.74 7.22
CA ILE A 12 10.42 4.39 6.72
C ILE A 12 9.80 4.44 5.32
N SER A 13 8.86 5.35 5.05
CA SER A 13 8.26 5.50 3.71
C SER A 13 9.30 5.95 2.68
N ASP A 14 10.23 6.83 3.04
CA ASP A 14 11.34 7.23 2.18
C ASP A 14 12.29 6.05 1.92
N GLN A 15 12.58 5.25 2.95
CA GLN A 15 13.38 4.04 2.81
C GLN A 15 12.70 3.01 1.89
N VAL A 16 11.39 2.84 2.00
CA VAL A 16 10.58 2.02 1.05
C VAL A 16 10.75 2.54 -0.38
N SER A 17 10.64 3.85 -0.59
CA SER A 17 10.82 4.44 -1.92
C SER A 17 12.20 4.17 -2.49
N ARG A 18 13.25 4.35 -1.69
CA ARG A 18 14.63 4.02 -2.11
C ARG A 18 14.78 2.55 -2.47
N ALA A 19 14.21 1.65 -1.64
CA ALA A 19 14.22 0.21 -1.92
C ALA A 19 13.50 -0.13 -3.24
N LEU A 20 12.37 0.49 -3.51
CA LEU A 20 11.64 0.29 -4.77
C LEU A 20 12.42 0.81 -5.98
N LEU A 21 13.06 1.97 -5.85
CA LEU A 21 13.92 2.53 -6.90
C LEU A 21 15.14 1.63 -7.18
N SER A 22 15.76 1.05 -6.15
CA SER A 22 16.88 0.10 -6.30
C SER A 22 16.45 -1.19 -7.03
N LEU A 23 15.17 -1.59 -6.89
CA LEU A 23 14.56 -2.70 -7.64
C LEU A 23 14.15 -2.31 -9.07
N GLY A 24 14.40 -1.05 -9.48
CA GLY A 24 14.10 -0.54 -10.82
C GLY A 24 12.63 -0.16 -11.04
N ILE A 25 11.88 0.10 -9.98
CA ILE A 25 10.51 0.63 -10.06
C ILE A 25 10.54 2.05 -10.59
N LYS A 26 9.56 2.35 -11.44
CA LYS A 26 9.38 3.66 -12.09
C LYS A 26 7.96 4.16 -11.87
N ALA A 27 7.72 5.43 -12.20
CA ALA A 27 6.37 5.99 -12.23
C ALA A 27 5.44 5.12 -13.11
N ASN A 28 4.20 4.97 -12.69
CA ASN A 28 3.15 4.13 -13.27
C ASN A 28 3.39 2.61 -13.17
N ASP A 29 4.47 2.12 -12.57
CA ASP A 29 4.60 0.70 -12.24
C ASP A 29 3.62 0.33 -11.12
N LYS A 30 3.11 -0.91 -11.14
CA LYS A 30 2.13 -1.39 -10.19
C LYS A 30 2.77 -2.35 -9.19
N ILE A 31 2.37 -2.19 -7.94
CA ILE A 31 2.84 -3.01 -6.82
C ILE A 31 1.61 -3.50 -6.06
N ALA A 32 1.46 -4.81 -5.96
CA ALA A 32 0.37 -5.43 -5.21
C ALA A 32 0.69 -5.51 -3.71
N ILE A 33 -0.32 -5.30 -2.87
CA ILE A 33 -0.22 -5.50 -1.42
C ILE A 33 -1.40 -6.31 -0.94
N ILE A 34 -1.12 -7.38 -0.17
CA ILE A 34 -2.13 -8.30 0.35
C ILE A 34 -1.88 -8.52 1.83
N VAL A 35 -2.76 -8.04 2.67
CA VAL A 35 -2.69 -8.25 4.13
C VAL A 35 -4.05 -8.70 4.66
N PRO A 36 -4.09 -9.73 5.52
CA PRO A 36 -5.33 -10.17 6.15
C PRO A 36 -5.78 -9.24 7.27
N VAL A 37 -4.82 -8.56 7.93
CA VAL A 37 -5.03 -7.65 9.05
C VAL A 37 -4.24 -6.37 8.82
N ASN A 38 -4.85 -5.25 9.17
CA ASN A 38 -4.23 -3.93 9.03
C ASN A 38 -2.98 -3.81 9.89
N GLN A 39 -1.94 -3.19 9.36
CA GLN A 39 -0.67 -3.03 10.03
C GLN A 39 0.09 -1.80 9.52
N PRO A 40 0.96 -1.19 10.35
CA PRO A 40 1.72 -0.01 9.95
C PRO A 40 2.54 -0.19 8.67
N LYS A 41 3.09 -1.39 8.43
CA LYS A 41 3.92 -1.68 7.24
C LYS A 41 3.15 -1.48 5.93
N TRP A 42 1.84 -1.75 5.93
CA TRP A 42 1.00 -1.48 4.77
C TRP A 42 1.00 0.02 4.42
N HIS A 43 0.87 0.88 5.42
CA HIS A 43 0.85 2.34 5.21
C HIS A 43 2.21 2.89 4.80
N PHE A 44 3.31 2.35 5.34
CA PHE A 44 4.66 2.73 4.89
C PHE A 44 4.88 2.36 3.42
N LEU A 45 4.44 1.17 3.02
CA LEU A 45 4.49 0.72 1.62
C LEU A 45 3.65 1.62 0.73
N ASP A 46 2.41 1.88 1.13
CA ASP A 46 1.48 2.68 0.34
C ASP A 46 2.07 4.06 0.03
N ILE A 47 2.48 4.80 1.07
CA ILE A 47 3.10 6.12 0.87
C ILE A 47 4.42 6.02 0.10
N GLY A 48 5.26 5.02 0.40
CA GLY A 48 6.52 4.81 -0.32
C GLY A 48 6.34 4.51 -1.81
N ILE A 49 5.26 3.82 -2.19
CA ILE A 49 4.87 3.58 -3.58
C ILE A 49 4.39 4.87 -4.24
N LEU A 50 3.46 5.57 -3.57
CA LEU A 50 2.78 6.73 -4.13
C LEU A 50 3.73 7.92 -4.37
N GLN A 51 4.67 8.15 -3.46
CA GLN A 51 5.57 9.31 -3.55
C GLN A 51 6.61 9.21 -4.67
N ILE A 52 6.82 8.04 -5.26
CA ILE A 52 7.65 7.86 -6.47
C ILE A 52 6.83 7.75 -7.75
N GLY A 53 5.52 8.03 -7.70
CA GLY A 53 4.61 7.97 -8.83
C GLY A 53 4.24 6.55 -9.27
N ALA A 54 4.57 5.51 -8.49
CA ALA A 54 4.10 4.15 -8.70
C ALA A 54 2.67 3.99 -8.17
N GLN A 55 2.00 2.91 -8.54
CA GLN A 55 0.59 2.67 -8.23
C GLN A 55 0.43 1.49 -7.28
N ASN A 56 -0.34 1.66 -6.22
CA ASN A 56 -0.69 0.59 -5.30
C ASN A 56 -1.89 -0.20 -5.83
N VAL A 57 -1.79 -1.53 -5.83
CA VAL A 57 -2.86 -2.47 -6.16
C VAL A 57 -3.19 -3.28 -4.90
N PRO A 58 -4.08 -2.78 -4.03
CA PRO A 58 -4.48 -3.50 -2.82
C PRO A 58 -5.42 -4.64 -3.19
N LEU A 59 -5.15 -5.86 -2.69
CA LEU A 59 -5.95 -7.04 -2.95
C LEU A 59 -6.52 -7.60 -1.65
N TYR A 60 -7.72 -8.17 -1.75
CA TYR A 60 -8.34 -8.85 -0.62
C TYR A 60 -7.60 -10.16 -0.29
N ALA A 61 -7.42 -10.44 0.99
CA ALA A 61 -6.80 -11.65 1.50
C ALA A 61 -7.63 -12.92 1.22
N THR A 62 -8.91 -12.76 0.90
CA THR A 62 -9.87 -13.84 0.66
C THR A 62 -9.99 -14.30 -0.79
N LEU A 63 -9.19 -13.75 -1.70
CA LEU A 63 -9.22 -14.13 -3.10
C LEU A 63 -8.72 -15.57 -3.31
N SER A 64 -9.22 -16.21 -4.37
CA SER A 64 -8.72 -17.51 -4.83
C SER A 64 -7.39 -17.34 -5.59
N GLU A 65 -6.63 -18.44 -5.76
CA GLU A 65 -5.42 -18.47 -6.59
C GLU A 65 -5.70 -17.97 -8.01
N LYS A 66 -6.82 -18.38 -8.61
CA LYS A 66 -7.26 -17.96 -9.93
C LYS A 66 -7.48 -16.45 -10.01
N ASP A 67 -8.09 -15.86 -8.97
CA ASP A 67 -8.34 -14.43 -8.92
C ASP A 67 -7.04 -13.66 -8.71
N TYR A 68 -6.14 -14.15 -7.85
CA TYR A 68 -4.79 -13.57 -7.71
C TYR A 68 -4.05 -13.60 -9.04
N GLN A 69 -4.02 -14.74 -9.75
CA GLN A 69 -3.39 -14.83 -11.06
C GLN A 69 -3.97 -13.81 -12.05
N TYR A 70 -5.31 -13.72 -12.10
CA TYR A 70 -5.99 -12.78 -12.99
C TYR A 70 -5.63 -11.34 -12.67
N VAL A 71 -5.78 -10.93 -11.40
CA VAL A 71 -5.56 -9.53 -11.02
C VAL A 71 -4.10 -9.13 -11.18
N LEU A 72 -3.15 -9.97 -10.78
CA LEU A 72 -1.71 -9.71 -10.90
C LEU A 72 -1.28 -9.55 -12.37
N ASN A 73 -1.85 -10.34 -13.27
CA ASN A 73 -1.61 -10.20 -14.72
C ASN A 73 -2.31 -8.96 -15.30
N HIS A 74 -3.60 -8.78 -14.98
CA HIS A 74 -4.38 -7.67 -15.53
C HIS A 74 -3.86 -6.30 -15.06
N SER A 75 -3.34 -6.21 -13.83
CA SER A 75 -2.72 -4.99 -13.32
C SER A 75 -1.28 -4.79 -13.81
N ASP A 76 -0.64 -5.81 -14.35
CA ASP A 76 0.81 -5.82 -14.66
C ASP A 76 1.65 -5.51 -13.42
N SER A 77 1.28 -6.08 -12.26
CA SER A 77 2.01 -5.88 -11.00
C SER A 77 3.39 -6.50 -11.07
N LYS A 78 4.43 -5.73 -10.75
CA LYS A 78 5.83 -6.18 -10.81
C LYS A 78 6.32 -6.85 -9.54
N TYR A 79 5.82 -6.42 -8.40
CA TYR A 79 6.14 -6.96 -7.08
C TYR A 79 4.86 -7.12 -6.28
N CYS A 80 4.89 -8.05 -5.33
CA CYS A 80 3.78 -8.27 -4.40
C CYS A 80 4.31 -8.33 -2.97
N PHE A 81 3.67 -7.60 -2.05
CA PHE A 81 3.97 -7.63 -0.61
C PHE A 81 2.82 -8.30 0.13
N ILE A 82 3.13 -9.31 0.93
CA ILE A 82 2.15 -10.20 1.53
C ILE A 82 2.40 -10.39 3.02
N ALA A 83 1.32 -10.47 3.80
CA ALA A 83 1.32 -11.06 5.14
C ALA A 83 0.43 -12.30 5.16
N GLY A 84 0.82 -13.33 5.95
CA GLY A 84 0.11 -14.60 6.11
C GLY A 84 0.55 -15.71 5.16
N ASP A 85 0.77 -16.89 5.74
CA ASP A 85 1.31 -18.06 5.03
C ASP A 85 0.37 -18.55 3.92
N ASP A 86 -0.93 -18.67 4.22
CA ASP A 86 -1.93 -19.13 3.25
C ASP A 86 -1.98 -18.24 1.98
N ILE A 87 -1.90 -16.92 2.18
CA ILE A 87 -1.88 -15.96 1.07
C ILE A 87 -0.58 -16.10 0.27
N PHE A 88 0.55 -16.24 0.98
CA PHE A 88 1.85 -16.41 0.35
C PHE A 88 1.88 -17.66 -0.54
N GLU A 89 1.43 -18.80 -0.03
CA GLU A 89 1.40 -20.05 -0.79
C GLU A 89 0.51 -19.93 -2.05
N LYS A 90 -0.68 -19.34 -1.92
CA LYS A 90 -1.57 -19.09 -3.07
C LYS A 90 -0.92 -18.22 -4.15
N VAL A 91 -0.25 -17.14 -3.77
CA VAL A 91 0.41 -16.26 -4.74
C VAL A 91 1.65 -16.92 -5.33
N LYS A 92 2.44 -17.65 -4.54
CA LYS A 92 3.61 -18.41 -5.02
C LYS A 92 3.21 -19.49 -6.03
N ALA A 93 2.10 -20.18 -5.82
CA ALA A 93 1.57 -21.20 -6.75
C ALA A 93 1.27 -20.63 -8.14
N VAL A 94 0.96 -19.36 -8.25
CA VAL A 94 0.64 -18.69 -9.52
C VAL A 94 1.74 -17.75 -10.00
N GLN A 95 2.78 -17.49 -9.22
CA GLN A 95 3.82 -16.50 -9.54
C GLN A 95 4.42 -16.72 -10.94
N SER A 96 4.75 -17.96 -11.30
CA SER A 96 5.35 -18.29 -12.61
C SER A 96 4.41 -18.02 -13.81
N LYS A 97 3.13 -17.80 -13.55
CA LYS A 97 2.12 -17.46 -14.55
C LYS A 97 1.77 -15.97 -14.55
N THR A 98 2.55 -15.16 -13.84
CA THR A 98 2.35 -13.70 -13.71
C THR A 98 3.60 -12.94 -14.11
N GLN A 99 3.51 -11.59 -14.10
CA GLN A 99 4.66 -10.71 -14.34
C GLN A 99 5.46 -10.39 -13.06
N LEU A 100 5.12 -11.02 -11.93
CA LEU A 100 5.79 -10.77 -10.66
C LEU A 100 7.26 -11.18 -10.72
N LYS A 101 8.12 -10.24 -10.46
CA LYS A 101 9.57 -10.46 -10.33
C LYS A 101 9.90 -11.11 -8.98
N GLU A 102 9.26 -10.63 -7.90
CA GLU A 102 9.44 -11.18 -6.56
C GLU A 102 8.18 -10.95 -5.70
N VAL A 103 8.06 -11.78 -4.65
CA VAL A 103 7.04 -11.69 -3.62
C VAL A 103 7.74 -11.50 -2.28
N PHE A 104 7.47 -10.39 -1.60
CA PHE A 104 8.04 -10.05 -0.30
C PHE A 104 7.07 -10.37 0.84
N ARG A 105 7.63 -10.80 1.99
CA ARG A 105 6.90 -11.11 3.22
C ARG A 105 6.96 -9.93 4.20
N LEU A 106 5.80 -9.49 4.67
CA LEU A 106 5.72 -8.42 5.68
C LEU A 106 5.87 -8.92 7.11
N ASP A 107 5.55 -10.17 7.35
CA ASP A 107 5.43 -10.84 8.65
C ASP A 107 6.59 -11.79 8.98
N GLU A 108 7.55 -11.92 8.08
CA GLU A 108 8.67 -12.85 8.22
C GLU A 108 10.01 -12.11 8.23
N ASP A 109 10.98 -12.65 8.95
CA ASP A 109 12.38 -12.21 8.91
C ASP A 109 13.22 -13.21 8.11
N SER A 110 13.21 -13.03 6.80
CA SER A 110 13.89 -13.88 5.82
C SER A 110 14.51 -13.04 4.70
N LYS A 111 15.14 -13.69 3.73
CA LYS A 111 15.72 -12.98 2.56
C LYS A 111 14.67 -12.21 1.73
N ILE A 112 13.42 -12.63 1.80
CA ILE A 112 12.28 -11.96 1.16
C ILE A 112 11.42 -11.21 2.18
N GLY A 113 11.89 -11.09 3.42
CA GLY A 113 11.18 -10.46 4.53
C GLY A 113 11.26 -8.93 4.49
N TRP A 114 10.45 -8.31 5.33
CA TRP A 114 10.37 -6.85 5.45
C TRP A 114 11.71 -6.17 5.71
N ASN A 115 12.50 -6.70 6.65
CA ASN A 115 13.78 -6.12 7.01
C ASN A 115 14.78 -6.20 5.84
N SER A 116 14.83 -7.34 5.15
CA SER A 116 15.67 -7.53 3.96
C SER A 116 15.26 -6.62 2.81
N PHE A 117 13.96 -6.38 2.62
CA PHE A 117 13.46 -5.40 1.65
C PHE A 117 13.89 -3.97 2.02
N LEU A 118 13.72 -3.56 3.28
CA LEU A 118 14.13 -2.23 3.73
C LEU A 118 15.64 -2.01 3.60
N GLU A 119 16.46 -3.06 3.78
CA GLU A 119 17.92 -2.97 3.62
C GLU A 119 18.31 -2.53 2.20
N LEU A 120 17.52 -2.86 1.16
CA LEU A 120 17.74 -2.38 -0.21
C LEU A 120 17.64 -0.84 -0.34
N GLY A 121 16.94 -0.19 0.57
CA GLY A 121 16.78 1.26 0.62
C GLY A 121 17.54 1.93 1.76
N ARG A 122 18.50 1.22 2.40
CA ARG A 122 19.28 1.78 3.51
C ARG A 122 20.22 2.88 3.06
N ASP A 123 20.82 2.71 1.89
CA ASP A 123 21.69 3.69 1.28
C ASP A 123 20.86 4.90 0.79
N ASP A 124 21.36 6.11 1.05
CA ASP A 124 20.70 7.36 0.69
C ASP A 124 20.95 7.79 -0.77
N SER A 125 21.65 6.97 -1.57
CA SER A 125 22.00 7.28 -2.96
C SER A 125 20.79 7.65 -3.83
N PHE A 126 19.62 7.08 -3.52
CA PHE A 126 18.36 7.41 -4.20
C PHE A 126 17.55 8.53 -3.55
N GLN A 127 17.96 9.12 -2.42
CA GLN A 127 17.12 10.10 -1.70
C GLN A 127 16.82 11.34 -2.53
N VAL A 128 17.83 11.88 -3.23
CA VAL A 128 17.63 13.03 -4.13
C VAL A 128 16.56 12.70 -5.17
N ARG A 129 16.61 11.49 -5.72
CA ARG A 129 15.63 11.04 -6.72
C ARG A 129 14.22 10.88 -6.12
N VAL A 130 14.11 10.40 -4.89
CA VAL A 130 12.83 10.36 -4.16
C VAL A 130 12.24 11.75 -4.04
N GLU A 131 13.02 12.76 -3.62
CA GLU A 131 12.54 14.13 -3.48
C GLU A 131 12.12 14.78 -4.82
N GLU A 132 12.83 14.47 -5.90
CA GLU A 132 12.43 14.90 -7.25
C GLU A 132 11.10 14.28 -7.67
N LEU A 133 10.94 12.97 -7.45
CA LEU A 133 9.73 12.25 -7.81
C LEU A 133 8.52 12.73 -7.00
N LYS A 134 8.66 12.93 -5.69
CA LYS A 134 7.61 13.55 -4.84
C LYS A 134 7.07 14.85 -5.45
N LYS A 135 7.96 15.70 -5.97
CA LYS A 135 7.58 16.96 -6.60
C LYS A 135 6.95 16.81 -7.98
N SER A 136 7.24 15.71 -8.66
CA SER A 136 6.76 15.44 -10.03
C SER A 136 5.40 14.76 -10.08
N VAL A 137 4.96 14.13 -9.00
CA VAL A 137 3.64 13.48 -8.92
C VAL A 137 2.53 14.53 -9.10
N SER A 138 1.68 14.29 -10.10
CA SER A 138 0.53 15.15 -10.41
C SER A 138 -0.73 14.69 -9.67
N PRO A 139 -1.62 15.61 -9.26
CA PRO A 139 -2.93 15.24 -8.73
C PRO A 139 -3.74 14.31 -9.64
N LYS A 140 -3.52 14.38 -10.95
CA LYS A 140 -4.23 13.57 -11.96
C LYS A 140 -3.59 12.20 -12.19
N ASP A 141 -2.39 11.95 -11.67
CA ASP A 141 -1.74 10.64 -11.78
C ASP A 141 -2.56 9.60 -11.00
N ILE A 142 -2.59 8.38 -11.53
CA ILE A 142 -3.27 7.26 -10.87
C ILE A 142 -2.47 6.84 -9.65
N ALA A 143 -3.10 6.91 -8.49
CA ALA A 143 -2.52 6.50 -7.21
C ALA A 143 -2.73 4.99 -6.96
N THR A 144 -3.88 4.48 -7.35
CA THR A 144 -4.26 3.09 -7.01
C THR A 144 -5.24 2.51 -8.01
N ILE A 145 -5.21 1.17 -8.11
CA ILE A 145 -6.20 0.39 -8.87
C ILE A 145 -6.85 -0.59 -7.90
N ILE A 146 -8.13 -0.37 -7.59
CA ILE A 146 -8.90 -1.21 -6.66
C ILE A 146 -9.79 -2.16 -7.47
N TYR A 147 -9.60 -3.46 -7.26
CA TYR A 147 -10.39 -4.47 -7.97
C TYR A 147 -11.70 -4.76 -7.24
N THR A 148 -12.80 -4.70 -7.98
CA THR A 148 -14.14 -5.00 -7.49
C THR A 148 -14.74 -6.17 -8.28
N SER A 149 -15.62 -6.96 -7.63
CA SER A 149 -16.40 -7.99 -8.31
C SER A 149 -17.35 -7.31 -9.29
N GLY A 150 -17.04 -7.40 -10.59
CA GLY A 150 -17.94 -6.90 -11.63
C GLY A 150 -19.21 -7.75 -11.70
N THR A 151 -20.30 -7.14 -12.16
CA THR A 151 -21.59 -7.84 -12.43
C THR A 151 -21.45 -9.01 -13.42
N THR A 152 -20.37 -9.06 -14.18
CA THR A 152 -20.03 -10.10 -15.16
C THR A 152 -19.16 -11.22 -14.59
N GLY A 153 -18.89 -11.22 -13.28
CA GLY A 153 -18.06 -12.22 -12.59
C GLY A 153 -16.54 -12.04 -12.75
N THR A 154 -16.07 -11.20 -13.67
CA THR A 154 -14.65 -10.89 -13.82
C THR A 154 -14.31 -9.61 -13.06
N PRO A 155 -13.30 -9.61 -12.16
CA PRO A 155 -12.92 -8.42 -11.42
C PRO A 155 -12.51 -7.26 -12.35
N LYS A 156 -12.98 -6.05 -12.03
CA LYS A 156 -12.66 -4.81 -12.76
C LYS A 156 -11.80 -3.91 -11.89
N GLY A 157 -10.72 -3.36 -12.47
CA GLY A 157 -9.83 -2.42 -11.79
C GLY A 157 -10.36 -1.00 -11.86
N VAL A 158 -10.79 -0.45 -10.74
CA VAL A 158 -11.19 0.95 -10.61
C VAL A 158 -9.95 1.78 -10.35
N MET A 159 -9.63 2.68 -11.26
CA MET A 159 -8.48 3.58 -11.16
C MET A 159 -8.89 4.85 -10.39
N LEU A 160 -8.15 5.17 -9.34
CA LEU A 160 -8.33 6.40 -8.56
C LEU A 160 -7.05 7.24 -8.65
N SER A 161 -7.22 8.52 -9.01
CA SER A 161 -6.12 9.48 -9.00
C SER A 161 -5.84 9.97 -7.57
N HIS A 162 -4.67 10.60 -7.38
CA HIS A 162 -4.36 11.31 -6.13
C HIS A 162 -5.44 12.34 -5.81
N GLU A 163 -5.92 13.08 -6.82
CA GLU A 163 -6.97 14.09 -6.65
C GLU A 163 -8.28 13.47 -6.14
N ASN A 164 -8.72 12.32 -6.68
CA ASN A 164 -9.95 11.65 -6.21
C ASN A 164 -9.87 11.34 -4.72
N ILE A 165 -8.73 10.83 -4.26
CA ILE A 165 -8.52 10.49 -2.84
C ILE A 165 -8.50 11.77 -1.99
N VAL A 166 -7.68 12.74 -2.38
CA VAL A 166 -7.49 13.99 -1.61
C VAL A 166 -8.78 14.80 -1.52
N GLN A 167 -9.56 14.90 -2.60
CA GLN A 167 -10.85 15.61 -2.56
C GLN A 167 -11.84 14.91 -1.62
N ASN A 168 -11.89 13.59 -1.63
CA ASN A 168 -12.75 12.85 -0.71
C ASN A 168 -12.35 13.11 0.75
N ILE A 169 -11.05 13.12 1.06
CA ILE A 169 -10.54 13.42 2.42
C ILE A 169 -10.93 14.84 2.83
N LYS A 170 -10.75 15.83 1.96
CA LYS A 170 -11.10 17.23 2.25
C LYS A 170 -12.59 17.39 2.55
N VAL A 171 -13.46 16.85 1.69
CA VAL A 171 -14.91 16.90 1.91
C VAL A 171 -15.31 16.19 3.21
N THR A 172 -14.63 15.11 3.56
CA THR A 172 -14.85 14.39 4.82
C THR A 172 -14.41 15.27 6.01
N ALA A 173 -13.26 15.92 5.94
CA ALA A 173 -12.76 16.82 6.97
C ALA A 173 -13.71 18.00 7.21
N ASP A 174 -14.18 18.64 6.14
CA ASP A 174 -15.11 19.76 6.22
C ASP A 174 -16.47 19.39 6.86
N ARG A 175 -16.87 18.10 6.74
CA ARG A 175 -18.16 17.64 7.28
C ARG A 175 -18.09 17.11 8.70
N LEU A 176 -16.97 16.53 9.09
CA LEU A 176 -16.86 15.90 10.41
C LEU A 176 -16.53 16.89 11.52
N ASP A 177 -15.99 18.06 11.19
CA ASP A 177 -15.61 19.13 12.14
C ASP A 177 -14.91 18.58 13.41
N ILE A 178 -13.99 17.64 13.20
CA ILE A 178 -13.25 16.99 14.30
C ILE A 178 -11.89 17.69 14.42
N GLU A 179 -11.71 18.51 15.44
CA GLU A 179 -10.42 19.11 15.75
C GLU A 179 -9.35 18.05 16.08
N GLY A 180 -8.15 18.24 15.50
CA GLY A 180 -7.23 17.17 15.19
C GLY A 180 -6.32 16.62 16.28
N SER A 181 -5.73 17.45 17.16
CA SER A 181 -4.65 16.95 18.01
C SER A 181 -5.14 16.10 19.19
N GLY A 182 -4.47 14.96 19.45
CA GLY A 182 -4.75 14.10 20.58
C GLY A 182 -5.90 13.10 20.39
N LYS A 183 -6.54 13.09 19.22
CA LYS A 183 -7.57 12.09 18.89
C LYS A 183 -6.96 10.73 18.58
N ARG A 184 -7.78 9.69 18.76
CA ARG A 184 -7.40 8.29 18.53
C ARG A 184 -8.38 7.63 17.59
N THR A 185 -7.88 6.81 16.69
CA THR A 185 -8.71 6.00 15.79
C THR A 185 -8.22 4.56 15.79
N ILE A 186 -9.12 3.64 15.46
CA ILE A 186 -8.81 2.21 15.32
C ILE A 186 -8.97 1.86 13.84
N SER A 187 -7.94 1.26 13.27
CA SER A 187 -7.94 0.71 11.92
C SER A 187 -8.26 -0.79 12.02
N TYR A 188 -9.43 -1.20 11.52
CA TYR A 188 -9.91 -2.58 11.61
C TYR A 188 -10.64 -3.08 10.36
N LEU A 189 -11.18 -2.19 9.52
CA LEU A 189 -11.76 -2.58 8.25
C LEU A 189 -10.64 -2.89 7.24
N PRO A 190 -10.86 -3.78 6.25
CA PRO A 190 -9.81 -4.13 5.31
C PRO A 190 -9.26 -2.91 4.56
N VAL A 191 -7.94 -2.65 4.64
CA VAL A 191 -7.27 -1.55 3.90
C VAL A 191 -7.28 -1.74 2.40
N SER A 192 -7.62 -2.93 1.90
CA SER A 192 -7.93 -3.20 0.50
C SER A 192 -9.23 -2.53 0.04
N HIS A 193 -10.11 -2.16 0.99
CA HIS A 193 -11.32 -1.42 0.72
C HIS A 193 -11.06 0.09 0.78
N VAL A 194 -11.60 0.84 -0.19
CA VAL A 194 -11.39 2.30 -0.32
C VAL A 194 -11.77 3.08 0.92
N PHE A 195 -12.82 2.67 1.65
CA PHE A 195 -13.31 3.37 2.84
C PHE A 195 -12.26 3.40 3.95
N GLU A 196 -11.67 2.24 4.31
CA GLU A 196 -10.63 2.18 5.35
C GLU A 196 -9.39 2.98 4.94
N ARG A 197 -9.03 2.89 3.67
CA ARG A 197 -7.89 3.63 3.14
C ARG A 197 -8.08 5.15 3.23
N VAL A 198 -9.25 5.66 2.86
CA VAL A 198 -9.59 7.08 3.00
C VAL A 198 -9.63 7.50 4.47
N SER A 199 -10.20 6.65 5.35
CA SER A 199 -10.19 6.88 6.80
C SER A 199 -8.78 6.97 7.37
N GLY A 200 -7.86 6.11 6.90
CA GLY A 200 -6.45 6.15 7.27
C GLY A 200 -5.76 7.45 6.85
N TYR A 201 -5.95 7.88 5.61
CA TYR A 201 -5.40 9.15 5.14
C TYR A 201 -6.02 10.36 5.85
N TYR A 202 -7.33 10.34 6.11
CA TYR A 202 -7.99 11.37 6.91
C TYR A 202 -7.36 11.46 8.30
N SER A 203 -7.17 10.33 8.97
CA SER A 203 -6.55 10.28 10.30
C SER A 203 -5.12 10.82 10.30
N GLN A 204 -4.33 10.51 9.26
CA GLN A 204 -2.98 11.04 9.07
C GLN A 204 -3.01 12.56 8.84
N MET A 205 -3.91 13.05 7.99
CA MET A 205 -4.06 14.49 7.71
C MET A 205 -4.45 15.26 8.98
N MET A 206 -5.33 14.68 9.81
CA MET A 206 -5.80 15.30 11.04
C MET A 206 -4.85 15.11 12.24
N GLY A 207 -3.74 14.38 12.07
CA GLY A 207 -2.77 14.11 13.15
C GLY A 207 -3.28 13.19 14.25
N PHE A 208 -4.16 12.24 13.92
CA PHE A 208 -4.68 11.26 14.87
C PHE A 208 -3.65 10.17 15.16
N SER A 209 -3.68 9.62 16.38
CA SER A 209 -2.98 8.38 16.71
C SER A 209 -3.81 7.19 16.22
N THR A 210 -3.29 6.43 15.25
CA THR A 210 -3.96 5.26 14.71
C THR A 210 -3.50 3.98 15.41
N TYR A 211 -4.44 3.19 15.90
CA TYR A 211 -4.22 1.88 16.50
C TYR A 211 -4.68 0.80 15.54
N PHE A 212 -3.84 -0.20 15.32
CA PHE A 212 -4.14 -1.33 14.45
C PHE A 212 -4.63 -2.50 15.29
N ALA A 213 -5.85 -2.98 15.03
CA ALA A 213 -6.40 -4.15 15.70
C ALA A 213 -5.78 -5.43 15.15
N GLU A 214 -5.45 -6.38 16.03
CA GLU A 214 -4.93 -7.69 15.61
C GLU A 214 -6.05 -8.61 15.09
N SER A 215 -7.27 -8.42 15.60
CA SER A 215 -8.47 -9.13 15.17
C SER A 215 -9.71 -8.26 15.34
N ILE A 216 -10.83 -8.72 14.79
CA ILE A 216 -12.16 -8.08 14.96
C ILE A 216 -12.89 -8.68 16.18
N GLU A 217 -12.31 -9.75 16.78
CA GLU A 217 -12.83 -10.43 17.98
C GLU A 217 -12.26 -9.84 19.26
#